data_70dbbd2de1b899f807a606162b1243bb
#
_entry.id   70dbbd2de1b899f807a606162b1243bb
#
_cell.length_a   1.000
_cell.length_b   1.000
_cell.length_c   1.000
_cell.angle_alpha   90.00
_cell.angle_beta   90.00
_cell.angle_gamma   90.00
#
_symmetry.space_group_name_H-M   'P 1'
#
loop_
_entity.id
_entity.type
_entity.pdbx_description
1 polymer ?
#
loop_
_entity_poly.entity_id
_entity_poly.type
_entity_poly.pdbx_seq_one_letter_code
_entity_poly.pdbx_strand_id
1 'polypeptide(L)'
;MESKNNKLLEKRMLNSKINVRNPIVMAPMTTFSGNDDGTVSKAELDYYKVRAKSVGMVITATTYVIPSGKGFKGQFAAYDDSFLDSLKELAETIKNEGAVAILQIFHAGRMALPDEIPIGQTISASAVAAERPGAMTPRAMTEEEIQDIIKAFGKTTELAIKAGFDGVEIHGANTYLLQQFFSPHSNRREDNWGGNLERRMNFPLAVIEEVKKVVKEKAGNDFIVGYRFSPEEIENPGITLEDTLSFIDVLSDKGLSYLHASLSDFWQGSMRDKSNVEPIITKILNQIHGRVPLIGVGSIYTADDAIKALDAGVEFLSLGREIIMEPDWMTKVEMGKSSEIRTNLKKSDRELLKIPEPLWNAIMNTQGWFPIVE
;
A
#
# COMPACT_ATOMS: atom_id res chain seq x y z
N MET A 1 12.73 10.20 30.36
CA MET A 1 11.78 10.08 29.23
C MET A 1 12.37 10.52 27.87
N GLU A 2 13.33 11.45 27.83
CA GLU A 2 13.95 11.92 26.57
C GLU A 2 14.73 10.86 25.75
N SER A 3 15.26 9.79 26.37
CA SER A 3 16.09 8.80 25.63
C SER A 3 15.28 7.76 24.86
N LYS A 4 14.02 7.52 25.21
CA LYS A 4 13.20 6.48 24.55
C LYS A 4 12.65 6.88 23.18
N ASN A 5 12.31 8.16 22.97
CA ASN A 5 11.72 8.64 21.71
C ASN A 5 12.75 8.91 20.59
N ASN A 6 14.05 8.80 20.87
CA ASN A 6 15.08 9.13 19.88
C ASN A 6 14.92 8.42 18.54
N LYS A 7 14.56 7.12 18.55
CA LYS A 7 14.36 6.35 17.30
C LYS A 7 13.24 6.88 16.41
N LEU A 8 12.18 7.45 17.00
CA LEU A 8 11.06 8.06 16.26
C LEU A 8 11.44 9.40 15.63
N LEU A 9 12.44 10.09 16.20
CA LEU A 9 12.90 11.40 15.74
C LEU A 9 14.08 11.32 14.75
N GLU A 10 14.61 10.09 14.54
CA GLU A 10 15.74 9.88 13.64
C GLU A 10 15.32 10.02 12.18
N LYS A 11 16.09 10.79 11.43
CA LYS A 11 15.98 10.83 9.97
C LYS A 11 16.41 9.48 9.38
N ARG A 12 15.73 9.06 8.34
CA ARG A 12 16.07 7.86 7.58
C ARG A 12 16.46 8.23 6.16
N MET A 13 17.30 7.40 5.55
CA MET A 13 17.70 7.56 4.15
C MET A 13 17.08 6.46 3.31
N LEU A 14 16.45 6.83 2.20
CA LEU A 14 16.06 5.92 1.13
C LEU A 14 16.91 6.19 -0.11
N ASN A 15 17.29 5.14 -0.83
CA ASN A 15 18.10 5.22 -2.07
C ASN A 15 19.38 6.07 -1.92
N SER A 16 19.99 6.10 -0.72
CA SER A 16 21.17 6.88 -0.36
C SER A 16 21.08 8.41 -0.55
N LYS A 17 19.94 8.96 -1.00
CA LYS A 17 19.78 10.40 -1.30
C LYS A 17 18.50 11.02 -0.75
N ILE A 18 17.42 10.25 -0.58
CA ILE A 18 16.13 10.78 -0.10
C ILE A 18 16.11 10.76 1.42
N ASN A 19 16.09 11.95 2.00
CA ASN A 19 15.94 12.12 3.44
C ASN A 19 14.47 12.02 3.84
N VAL A 20 14.12 11.02 4.62
CA VAL A 20 12.82 10.88 5.30
C VAL A 20 12.96 11.42 6.71
N ARG A 21 12.21 12.45 7.07
CA ARG A 21 12.40 13.23 8.31
C ARG A 21 12.19 12.44 9.60
N ASN A 22 11.40 11.35 9.57
CA ASN A 22 11.18 10.41 10.67
C ASN A 22 10.72 9.05 10.09
N PRO A 23 10.79 7.95 10.85
CA PRO A 23 10.47 6.61 10.34
C PRO A 23 8.98 6.32 10.17
N ILE A 24 8.08 7.27 10.44
CA ILE A 24 6.65 7.05 10.39
C ILE A 24 6.11 7.31 8.98
N VAL A 25 5.35 6.35 8.48
CA VAL A 25 4.74 6.35 7.16
C VAL A 25 3.22 6.37 7.30
N MET A 26 2.53 7.23 6.56
CA MET A 26 1.08 7.12 6.40
C MET A 26 0.79 5.92 5.50
N ALA A 27 0.07 4.92 6.03
CA ALA A 27 -0.34 3.74 5.27
C ALA A 27 -1.29 4.10 4.13
N PRO A 28 -1.22 3.39 2.99
CA PRO A 28 -2.21 3.53 1.94
C PRO A 28 -3.57 3.02 2.42
N MET A 29 -4.54 3.93 2.50
CA MET A 29 -5.90 3.65 2.94
C MET A 29 -6.89 4.17 1.90
N THR A 30 -7.83 3.33 1.49
CA THR A 30 -8.90 3.74 0.56
C THR A 30 -9.81 4.75 1.25
N THR A 31 -10.00 5.90 0.63
CA THR A 31 -10.80 7.02 1.14
C THR A 31 -12.18 7.13 0.47
N PHE A 32 -12.37 6.47 -0.68
CA PHE A 32 -13.61 6.51 -1.49
C PHE A 32 -14.03 7.94 -1.90
N SER A 33 -13.09 8.88 -1.98
CA SER A 33 -13.41 10.31 -1.96
C SER A 33 -12.84 11.08 -3.14
N GLY A 34 -12.26 10.41 -4.14
CA GLY A 34 -11.94 11.01 -5.43
C GLY A 34 -13.20 11.44 -6.20
N ASN A 35 -13.03 12.29 -7.19
CA ASN A 35 -14.09 12.72 -8.07
C ASN A 35 -14.59 11.57 -8.96
N ASP A 36 -15.81 11.69 -9.48
CA ASP A 36 -16.42 10.65 -10.33
C ASP A 36 -15.63 10.42 -11.63
N ASP A 37 -14.92 11.43 -12.12
CA ASP A 37 -14.05 11.35 -13.30
C ASP A 37 -12.68 10.70 -13.02
N GLY A 38 -12.40 10.32 -11.78
CA GLY A 38 -11.14 9.71 -11.34
C GLY A 38 -10.05 10.71 -10.96
N THR A 39 -10.32 12.01 -10.94
CA THR A 39 -9.38 13.02 -10.43
C THR A 39 -9.41 13.07 -8.90
N VAL A 40 -8.37 13.62 -8.29
CA VAL A 40 -8.28 13.82 -6.83
C VAL A 40 -9.20 14.96 -6.41
N SER A 41 -10.04 14.72 -5.42
CA SER A 41 -10.96 15.76 -4.92
C SER A 41 -10.29 16.71 -3.93
N LYS A 42 -10.92 17.88 -3.73
CA LYS A 42 -10.50 18.82 -2.67
C LYS A 42 -10.50 18.19 -1.28
N ALA A 43 -11.46 17.31 -0.99
CA ALA A 43 -11.54 16.61 0.29
C ALA A 43 -10.35 15.68 0.50
N GLU A 44 -9.86 15.00 -0.56
CA GLU A 44 -8.63 14.21 -0.54
C GLU A 44 -7.40 15.08 -0.26
N LEU A 45 -7.28 16.22 -0.94
CA LEU A 45 -6.16 17.15 -0.72
C LEU A 45 -6.11 17.63 0.73
N ASP A 46 -7.26 18.03 1.30
CA ASP A 46 -7.35 18.46 2.69
C ASP A 46 -7.01 17.31 3.67
N TYR A 47 -7.43 16.08 3.36
CA TYR A 47 -7.14 14.88 4.11
C TYR A 47 -5.64 14.57 4.15
N TYR A 48 -4.95 14.61 3.00
CA TYR A 48 -3.52 14.37 2.92
C TYR A 48 -2.72 15.51 3.56
N LYS A 49 -3.12 16.75 3.33
CA LYS A 49 -2.43 17.94 3.86
C LYS A 49 -2.23 17.87 5.37
N VAL A 50 -3.29 17.56 6.12
CA VAL A 50 -3.20 17.55 7.60
C VAL A 50 -2.34 16.39 8.13
N ARG A 51 -2.29 15.26 7.42
CA ARG A 51 -1.53 14.08 7.81
C ARG A 51 -0.07 14.15 7.39
N ALA A 52 0.20 14.70 6.22
CA ALA A 52 1.55 14.88 5.72
C ALA A 52 2.42 15.77 6.62
N LYS A 53 1.83 16.63 7.45
CA LYS A 53 2.57 17.50 8.39
C LYS A 53 3.43 16.74 9.39
N SER A 54 2.99 15.59 9.84
CA SER A 54 3.65 14.90 10.95
C SER A 54 4.50 13.70 10.50
N VAL A 55 4.13 12.99 9.43
CA VAL A 55 4.82 11.77 9.01
C VAL A 55 6.02 12.04 8.09
N GLY A 56 6.97 11.11 8.05
CA GLY A 56 8.13 11.20 7.15
C GLY A 56 7.79 10.90 5.70
N MET A 57 6.83 10.01 5.45
CA MET A 57 6.41 9.57 4.12
C MET A 57 4.90 9.34 4.09
N VAL A 58 4.28 9.67 2.97
CA VAL A 58 2.88 9.38 2.68
C VAL A 58 2.82 8.42 1.49
N ILE A 59 2.20 7.26 1.69
CA ILE A 59 1.79 6.38 0.59
C ILE A 59 0.29 6.64 0.37
N THR A 60 -0.06 7.06 -0.84
CA THR A 60 -1.45 7.44 -1.15
C THR A 60 -2.40 6.24 -1.16
N ALA A 61 -3.71 6.49 -1.15
CA ALA A 61 -4.70 5.49 -1.53
C ALA A 61 -4.37 4.91 -2.92
N THR A 62 -4.90 3.72 -3.20
CA THR A 62 -4.66 3.02 -4.47
C THR A 62 -5.12 3.83 -5.66
N THR A 63 -4.26 3.93 -6.68
CA THR A 63 -4.53 4.61 -7.95
C THR A 63 -4.55 3.57 -9.06
N TYR A 64 -5.66 3.46 -9.81
CA TYR A 64 -5.77 2.44 -10.84
C TYR A 64 -5.04 2.84 -12.14
N VAL A 65 -4.32 1.85 -12.70
CA VAL A 65 -3.39 2.02 -13.83
C VAL A 65 -4.05 1.88 -15.20
N ILE A 66 -5.29 1.39 -15.26
CA ILE A 66 -6.10 1.20 -16.47
C ILE A 66 -7.58 1.12 -16.06
N PRO A 67 -8.55 1.53 -16.89
CA PRO A 67 -9.97 1.56 -16.51
C PRO A 67 -10.53 0.24 -15.97
N SER A 68 -10.11 -0.93 -16.52
CA SER A 68 -10.51 -2.26 -16.03
C SER A 68 -9.98 -2.60 -14.64
N GLY A 69 -9.03 -1.83 -14.14
CA GLY A 69 -8.39 -2.00 -12.84
C GLY A 69 -9.05 -1.24 -11.69
N LYS A 70 -10.09 -0.44 -11.94
CA LYS A 70 -10.79 0.31 -10.88
C LYS A 70 -11.45 -0.64 -9.89
N GLY A 71 -11.17 -0.46 -8.61
CA GLY A 71 -11.65 -1.33 -7.54
C GLY A 71 -12.78 -0.74 -6.70
N PHE A 72 -12.91 0.59 -6.69
CA PHE A 72 -13.81 1.29 -5.76
C PHE A 72 -14.43 2.52 -6.41
N LYS A 73 -15.63 2.87 -5.95
CA LYS A 73 -16.20 4.19 -6.23
C LYS A 73 -15.32 5.28 -5.59
N GLY A 74 -15.13 6.39 -6.29
CA GLY A 74 -14.29 7.50 -5.81
C GLY A 74 -12.79 7.16 -5.70
N GLN A 75 -12.32 6.16 -6.43
CA GLN A 75 -10.89 5.87 -6.58
C GLN A 75 -10.28 6.75 -7.66
N PHE A 76 -9.12 7.35 -7.40
CA PHE A 76 -8.44 8.16 -8.42
C PHE A 76 -7.60 7.33 -9.38
N ALA A 77 -7.37 7.87 -10.56
CA ALA A 77 -6.79 7.25 -11.73
C ALA A 77 -5.45 7.85 -12.12
N ALA A 78 -4.63 7.05 -12.83
CA ALA A 78 -3.39 7.53 -13.43
C ALA A 78 -3.04 6.75 -14.71
N TYR A 79 -3.98 6.60 -15.63
CA TYR A 79 -3.76 5.81 -16.84
C TYR A 79 -3.51 6.66 -18.10
N ASP A 80 -3.73 7.97 -18.07
CA ASP A 80 -3.40 8.89 -19.16
C ASP A 80 -3.09 10.32 -18.66
N ASP A 81 -2.66 11.19 -19.57
CA ASP A 81 -2.21 12.55 -19.25
C ASP A 81 -3.33 13.47 -18.72
N SER A 82 -4.62 13.12 -18.86
CA SER A 82 -5.72 13.93 -18.32
C SER A 82 -5.72 14.00 -16.79
N PHE A 83 -5.07 13.03 -16.12
CA PHE A 83 -4.95 13.01 -14.66
C PHE A 83 -3.73 13.77 -14.13
N LEU A 84 -2.84 14.25 -15.02
CA LEU A 84 -1.54 14.82 -14.62
C LEU A 84 -1.67 16.01 -13.66
N ASP A 85 -2.53 16.97 -13.97
CA ASP A 85 -2.67 18.17 -13.13
C ASP A 85 -3.21 17.84 -11.74
N SER A 86 -4.17 16.93 -11.66
CA SER A 86 -4.75 16.46 -10.41
C SER A 86 -3.73 15.69 -9.55
N LEU A 87 -2.93 14.83 -10.17
CA LEU A 87 -1.86 14.09 -9.50
C LEU A 87 -0.73 15.02 -9.03
N LYS A 88 -0.42 16.05 -9.82
CA LYS A 88 0.55 17.08 -9.45
C LYS A 88 0.11 17.86 -8.20
N GLU A 89 -1.15 18.29 -8.15
CA GLU A 89 -1.70 18.96 -6.97
C GLU A 89 -1.62 18.07 -5.72
N LEU A 90 -1.86 16.76 -5.85
CA LEU A 90 -1.72 15.81 -4.75
C LEU A 90 -0.26 15.68 -4.29
N ALA A 91 0.68 15.50 -5.22
CA ALA A 91 2.10 15.40 -4.89
C ALA A 91 2.61 16.67 -4.21
N GLU A 92 2.28 17.86 -4.75
CA GLU A 92 2.63 19.15 -4.18
C GLU A 92 2.01 19.34 -2.79
N THR A 93 0.75 18.96 -2.59
CA THR A 93 0.07 19.03 -1.29
C THR A 93 0.81 18.25 -0.22
N ILE A 94 1.27 17.03 -0.52
CA ILE A 94 2.02 16.19 0.42
C ILE A 94 3.42 16.77 0.67
N LYS A 95 4.14 17.10 -0.40
CA LYS A 95 5.54 17.57 -0.33
C LYS A 95 5.69 18.93 0.33
N ASN A 96 4.73 19.84 0.13
CA ASN A 96 4.73 21.17 0.77
C ASN A 96 4.62 21.08 2.31
N GLU A 97 4.10 19.97 2.84
CA GLU A 97 4.09 19.70 4.28
C GLU A 97 5.35 18.96 4.75
N GLY A 98 6.31 18.68 3.85
CA GLY A 98 7.62 18.09 4.14
C GLY A 98 7.67 16.57 4.20
N ALA A 99 6.62 15.85 3.79
CA ALA A 99 6.64 14.41 3.66
C ALA A 99 7.09 13.97 2.27
N VAL A 100 7.72 12.79 2.18
CA VAL A 100 7.99 12.10 0.91
C VAL A 100 6.67 11.60 0.34
N ALA A 101 6.40 11.87 -0.93
CA ALA A 101 5.13 11.54 -1.60
C ALA A 101 5.26 10.29 -2.48
N ILE A 102 4.56 9.22 -2.13
CA ILE A 102 4.55 7.94 -2.87
C ILE A 102 3.15 7.66 -3.42
N LEU A 103 3.03 7.46 -4.72
CA LEU A 103 1.78 7.05 -5.36
C LEU A 103 1.65 5.52 -5.33
N GLN A 104 0.62 4.99 -4.66
CA GLN A 104 0.37 3.55 -4.73
C GLN A 104 -0.38 3.18 -6.01
N ILE A 105 0.26 2.39 -6.88
CA ILE A 105 -0.25 1.98 -8.19
C ILE A 105 -0.85 0.57 -8.15
N PHE A 106 -2.00 0.37 -8.83
CA PHE A 106 -2.91 -0.70 -8.49
C PHE A 106 -3.77 -1.17 -9.67
N HIS A 107 -4.18 -2.46 -9.60
CA HIS A 107 -5.24 -3.04 -10.42
C HIS A 107 -6.06 -4.02 -9.58
N ALA A 108 -7.38 -3.85 -9.53
CA ALA A 108 -8.25 -4.65 -8.66
C ALA A 108 -8.36 -6.13 -9.07
N GLY A 109 -8.20 -6.43 -10.36
CA GLY A 109 -8.40 -7.79 -10.85
C GLY A 109 -9.82 -8.31 -10.60
N ARG A 110 -9.95 -9.53 -10.07
CA ARG A 110 -11.25 -10.14 -9.72
C ARG A 110 -12.01 -9.40 -8.60
N MET A 111 -11.34 -8.48 -7.92
CA MET A 111 -11.93 -7.69 -6.84
C MET A 111 -12.58 -6.40 -7.33
N ALA A 112 -12.46 -6.07 -8.62
CA ALA A 112 -13.13 -4.91 -9.21
C ALA A 112 -14.65 -5.02 -9.04
N LEU A 113 -15.29 -3.85 -8.89
CA LEU A 113 -16.75 -3.76 -8.87
C LEU A 113 -17.25 -3.69 -10.31
N PRO A 114 -18.14 -4.59 -10.76
CA PRO A 114 -18.61 -4.59 -12.15
C PRO A 114 -19.17 -3.27 -12.65
N ASP A 115 -19.89 -2.53 -11.77
CA ASP A 115 -20.49 -1.24 -12.10
C ASP A 115 -19.47 -0.09 -12.23
N GLU A 116 -18.22 -0.32 -11.80
CA GLU A 116 -17.17 0.70 -11.81
C GLU A 116 -16.13 0.49 -12.94
N ILE A 117 -16.27 -0.59 -13.71
CA ILE A 117 -15.33 -0.93 -14.79
C ILE A 117 -16.04 -0.99 -16.16
N PRO A 118 -15.31 -0.71 -17.27
CA PRO A 118 -15.87 -0.88 -18.60
C PRO A 118 -16.41 -2.29 -18.82
N ILE A 119 -17.53 -2.41 -19.54
CA ILE A 119 -18.21 -3.69 -19.88
C ILE A 119 -18.64 -4.59 -18.70
N GLY A 120 -18.38 -4.19 -17.46
CA GLY A 120 -18.84 -4.92 -16.26
C GLY A 120 -18.21 -6.30 -16.03
N GLN A 121 -17.24 -6.73 -16.84
CA GLN A 121 -16.58 -8.02 -16.71
C GLN A 121 -15.22 -7.89 -16.01
N THR A 122 -15.10 -8.48 -14.83
CA THR A 122 -13.84 -8.57 -14.12
C THR A 122 -12.86 -9.52 -14.80
N ILE A 123 -11.56 -9.25 -14.66
CA ILE A 123 -10.47 -10.07 -15.21
C ILE A 123 -9.50 -10.47 -14.09
N SER A 124 -8.83 -11.62 -14.24
CA SER A 124 -7.86 -12.12 -13.28
C SER A 124 -6.88 -13.09 -13.96
N ALA A 125 -5.95 -13.66 -13.18
CA ALA A 125 -5.06 -14.71 -13.65
C ALA A 125 -5.84 -15.89 -14.26
N SER A 126 -6.93 -16.31 -13.61
CA SER A 126 -7.81 -17.39 -14.05
C SER A 126 -9.27 -17.11 -13.68
N ALA A 127 -10.20 -17.88 -14.24
CA ALA A 127 -11.65 -17.76 -13.98
C ALA A 127 -12.03 -18.37 -12.60
N VAL A 128 -11.48 -17.81 -11.53
CA VAL A 128 -11.72 -18.22 -10.14
C VAL A 128 -12.28 -17.04 -9.35
N ALA A 129 -13.53 -17.15 -8.90
CA ALA A 129 -14.17 -16.11 -8.09
C ALA A 129 -13.47 -15.93 -6.73
N ALA A 130 -13.58 -14.74 -6.15
CA ALA A 130 -13.17 -14.53 -4.77
C ALA A 130 -14.11 -15.25 -3.79
N GLU A 131 -13.59 -15.75 -2.69
CA GLU A 131 -14.38 -16.45 -1.66
C GLU A 131 -15.15 -15.44 -0.77
N ARG A 132 -16.08 -14.71 -1.39
CA ARG A 132 -16.99 -13.80 -0.69
C ARG A 132 -18.39 -13.86 -1.31
N PRO A 133 -19.46 -13.63 -0.56
CA PRO A 133 -20.82 -13.61 -1.10
C PRO A 133 -20.94 -12.60 -2.25
N GLY A 134 -21.60 -13.01 -3.34
CA GLY A 134 -21.85 -12.15 -4.50
C GLY A 134 -20.64 -11.86 -5.39
N ALA A 135 -19.50 -12.53 -5.17
CA ALA A 135 -18.34 -12.35 -6.03
C ALA A 135 -18.63 -12.83 -7.46
N MET A 136 -18.34 -11.97 -8.44
CA MET A 136 -18.39 -12.35 -9.86
C MET A 136 -17.21 -13.27 -10.19
N THR A 137 -17.44 -14.27 -11.04
CA THR A 137 -16.36 -15.07 -11.63
C THR A 137 -15.65 -14.22 -12.68
N PRO A 138 -14.36 -13.92 -12.50
CA PRO A 138 -13.61 -13.16 -13.49
C PRO A 138 -13.38 -13.99 -14.75
N ARG A 139 -13.12 -13.32 -15.87
CA ARG A 139 -12.53 -13.98 -17.04
C ARG A 139 -11.01 -14.09 -16.85
N ALA A 140 -10.43 -15.20 -17.31
CA ALA A 140 -8.97 -15.33 -17.40
C ALA A 140 -8.42 -14.33 -18.42
N MET A 141 -7.33 -13.65 -18.07
CA MET A 141 -6.64 -12.71 -18.95
C MET A 141 -5.94 -13.46 -20.09
N THR A 142 -5.96 -12.85 -21.29
CA THR A 142 -5.14 -13.27 -22.42
C THR A 142 -3.69 -12.82 -22.24
N GLU A 143 -2.76 -13.34 -23.03
CA GLU A 143 -1.36 -12.89 -23.04
C GLU A 143 -1.24 -11.41 -23.38
N GLU A 144 -2.00 -10.94 -24.36
CA GLU A 144 -2.01 -9.52 -24.76
C GLU A 144 -2.46 -8.61 -23.60
N GLU A 145 -3.54 -8.96 -22.89
CA GLU A 145 -4.02 -8.21 -21.73
C GLU A 145 -2.98 -8.18 -20.58
N ILE A 146 -2.27 -9.29 -20.37
CA ILE A 146 -1.18 -9.35 -19.38
C ILE A 146 -0.09 -8.35 -19.75
N GLN A 147 0.36 -8.34 -21.00
CA GLN A 147 1.38 -7.40 -21.50
C GLN A 147 0.91 -5.94 -21.43
N ASP A 148 -0.36 -5.67 -21.74
CA ASP A 148 -0.91 -4.32 -21.70
C ASP A 148 -1.00 -3.79 -20.26
N ILE A 149 -1.35 -4.64 -19.31
CA ILE A 149 -1.37 -4.24 -17.89
C ILE A 149 0.06 -3.99 -17.37
N ILE A 150 1.04 -4.81 -17.74
CA ILE A 150 2.45 -4.56 -17.38
C ILE A 150 2.88 -3.18 -17.89
N LYS A 151 2.60 -2.85 -19.15
CA LYS A 151 2.89 -1.53 -19.73
C LYS A 151 2.11 -0.40 -19.04
N ALA A 152 0.87 -0.65 -18.61
CA ALA A 152 0.06 0.34 -17.90
C ALA A 152 0.67 0.73 -16.55
N PHE A 153 1.26 -0.21 -15.80
CA PHE A 153 2.03 0.12 -14.59
C PHE A 153 3.23 1.01 -14.91
N GLY A 154 3.95 0.75 -16.01
CA GLY A 154 5.03 1.61 -16.50
C GLY A 154 4.53 3.02 -16.86
N LYS A 155 3.42 3.13 -17.61
CA LYS A 155 2.83 4.41 -18.00
C LYS A 155 2.38 5.23 -16.78
N THR A 156 1.74 4.59 -15.81
CA THR A 156 1.35 5.26 -14.56
C THR A 156 2.57 5.73 -13.77
N THR A 157 3.66 4.96 -13.78
CA THR A 157 4.93 5.41 -13.18
C THR A 157 5.50 6.63 -13.89
N GLU A 158 5.45 6.72 -15.21
CA GLU A 158 5.85 7.92 -15.95
C GLU A 158 4.98 9.14 -15.57
N LEU A 159 3.67 8.95 -15.40
CA LEU A 159 2.79 10.01 -14.93
C LEU A 159 3.12 10.45 -13.50
N ALA A 160 3.41 9.52 -12.59
CA ALA A 160 3.83 9.84 -11.23
C ALA A 160 5.13 10.68 -11.21
N ILE A 161 6.10 10.35 -12.07
CA ILE A 161 7.33 11.13 -12.25
C ILE A 161 7.01 12.55 -12.76
N LYS A 162 6.19 12.67 -13.81
CA LYS A 162 5.76 13.97 -14.38
C LYS A 162 4.98 14.82 -13.36
N ALA A 163 4.17 14.18 -12.52
CA ALA A 163 3.40 14.82 -11.45
C ALA A 163 4.25 15.26 -10.26
N GLY A 164 5.51 14.84 -10.18
CA GLY A 164 6.45 15.25 -9.13
C GLY A 164 6.37 14.43 -7.85
N PHE A 165 5.81 13.22 -7.88
CA PHE A 165 5.95 12.26 -6.79
C PHE A 165 7.43 11.86 -6.61
N ASP A 166 7.79 11.50 -5.39
CA ASP A 166 9.14 11.01 -5.07
C ASP A 166 9.28 9.50 -5.36
N GLY A 167 8.16 8.81 -5.58
CA GLY A 167 8.16 7.39 -5.89
C GLY A 167 6.79 6.80 -6.16
N VAL A 168 6.80 5.50 -6.46
CA VAL A 168 5.60 4.65 -6.56
C VAL A 168 5.73 3.43 -5.65
N GLU A 169 4.59 2.96 -5.12
CA GLU A 169 4.48 1.66 -4.47
C GLU A 169 3.62 0.73 -5.33
N ILE A 170 4.19 -0.39 -5.78
CA ILE A 170 3.49 -1.41 -6.53
C ILE A 170 2.64 -2.24 -5.55
N HIS A 171 1.32 -2.26 -5.75
CA HIS A 171 0.40 -2.96 -4.85
C HIS A 171 0.29 -4.45 -5.19
N GLY A 172 1.08 -5.28 -4.52
CA GLY A 172 1.07 -6.75 -4.65
C GLY A 172 0.38 -7.48 -3.49
N ALA A 173 -0.51 -6.80 -2.75
CA ALA A 173 -1.13 -7.32 -1.53
C ALA A 173 -2.67 -7.36 -1.60
N ASN A 174 -3.30 -7.77 -0.49
CA ASN A 174 -4.73 -7.60 -0.18
C ASN A 174 -5.68 -8.18 -1.24
N THR A 175 -5.31 -9.32 -1.82
CA THR A 175 -6.09 -10.09 -2.79
C THR A 175 -6.27 -9.44 -4.17
N TYR A 176 -5.52 -8.35 -4.48
CA TYR A 176 -5.60 -7.66 -5.76
C TYR A 176 -4.76 -8.33 -6.86
N LEU A 177 -4.72 -7.77 -8.06
CA LEU A 177 -4.28 -8.49 -9.27
C LEU A 177 -2.90 -9.14 -9.16
N LEU A 178 -1.87 -8.44 -8.64
CA LEU A 178 -0.53 -9.02 -8.54
C LEU A 178 -0.51 -10.20 -7.58
N GLN A 179 -1.20 -10.09 -6.44
CA GLN A 179 -1.37 -11.22 -5.54
C GLN A 179 -2.19 -12.34 -6.19
N GLN A 180 -3.22 -12.03 -7.01
CA GLN A 180 -4.00 -13.03 -7.73
C GLN A 180 -3.15 -13.87 -8.68
N PHE A 181 -2.12 -13.30 -9.30
CA PHE A 181 -1.15 -14.06 -10.11
C PHE A 181 -0.19 -14.88 -9.25
N PHE A 182 0.20 -14.38 -8.10
CA PHE A 182 1.08 -15.11 -7.17
C PHE A 182 0.36 -16.24 -6.43
N SER A 183 -0.92 -16.10 -6.16
CA SER A 183 -1.73 -17.07 -5.39
C SER A 183 -2.03 -18.35 -6.18
N PRO A 184 -1.74 -19.54 -5.62
CA PRO A 184 -2.19 -20.81 -6.24
C PRO A 184 -3.71 -20.98 -6.16
N HIS A 185 -4.43 -20.20 -5.35
CA HIS A 185 -5.90 -20.22 -5.30
C HIS A 185 -6.51 -19.59 -6.55
N SER A 186 -6.11 -18.38 -6.89
CA SER A 186 -6.66 -17.58 -7.99
C SER A 186 -5.95 -17.79 -9.32
N ASN A 187 -4.74 -18.35 -9.33
CA ASN A 187 -3.97 -18.63 -10.52
C ASN A 187 -3.92 -20.13 -10.81
N ARG A 188 -4.70 -20.56 -11.81
CA ARG A 188 -4.79 -21.93 -12.29
C ARG A 188 -4.18 -22.08 -13.71
N ARG A 189 -3.32 -21.15 -14.11
CA ARG A 189 -2.66 -21.16 -15.41
C ARG A 189 -1.57 -22.23 -15.47
N GLU A 190 -1.35 -22.75 -16.68
CA GLU A 190 -0.31 -23.74 -16.97
C GLU A 190 0.81 -23.18 -17.90
N ASP A 191 0.66 -21.89 -18.28
CA ASP A 191 1.62 -21.16 -19.09
C ASP A 191 2.75 -20.52 -18.26
N ASN A 192 3.48 -19.56 -18.84
CA ASN A 192 4.58 -18.87 -18.16
C ASN A 192 4.17 -18.03 -16.95
N TRP A 193 2.86 -17.77 -16.78
CA TRP A 193 2.31 -16.93 -15.72
C TRP A 193 1.71 -17.71 -14.55
N GLY A 194 1.76 -19.06 -14.59
CA GLY A 194 1.14 -19.90 -13.58
C GLY A 194 1.74 -21.31 -13.48
N GLY A 195 1.14 -22.15 -12.62
CA GLY A 195 1.61 -23.49 -12.31
C GLY A 195 2.49 -23.52 -11.05
N ASN A 196 3.80 -23.70 -11.17
CA ASN A 196 4.69 -23.74 -10.01
C ASN A 196 4.94 -22.34 -9.41
N LEU A 197 5.55 -22.28 -8.23
CA LEU A 197 5.83 -21.05 -7.50
C LEU A 197 6.63 -20.05 -8.34
N GLU A 198 7.67 -20.48 -9.02
CA GLU A 198 8.54 -19.61 -9.83
C GLU A 198 7.74 -18.90 -10.94
N ARG A 199 6.88 -19.64 -11.66
CA ARG A 199 6.05 -19.05 -12.73
C ARG A 199 4.98 -18.10 -12.17
N ARG A 200 4.43 -18.37 -10.99
CA ARG A 200 3.49 -17.46 -10.35
C ARG A 200 4.14 -16.12 -9.93
N MET A 201 5.45 -16.09 -9.75
CA MET A 201 6.22 -14.85 -9.50
C MET A 201 6.41 -14.02 -10.78
N ASN A 202 6.29 -14.59 -11.98
CA ASN A 202 6.65 -13.90 -13.23
C ASN A 202 5.87 -12.62 -13.47
N PHE A 203 4.56 -12.61 -13.22
CA PHE A 203 3.75 -11.41 -13.45
C PHE A 203 4.15 -10.24 -12.51
N PRO A 204 4.18 -10.38 -11.18
CA PRO A 204 4.66 -9.30 -10.31
C PRO A 204 6.10 -8.88 -10.62
N LEU A 205 6.99 -9.81 -10.98
CA LEU A 205 8.35 -9.47 -11.37
C LEU A 205 8.41 -8.70 -12.69
N ALA A 206 7.60 -9.05 -13.68
CA ALA A 206 7.51 -8.31 -14.94
C ALA A 206 7.00 -6.87 -14.74
N VAL A 207 6.04 -6.67 -13.84
CA VAL A 207 5.56 -5.34 -13.45
C VAL A 207 6.70 -4.54 -12.80
N ILE A 208 7.44 -5.13 -11.86
CA ILE A 208 8.59 -4.48 -11.21
C ILE A 208 9.65 -4.08 -12.26
N GLU A 209 10.00 -4.95 -13.18
CA GLU A 209 11.01 -4.67 -14.20
C GLU A 209 10.55 -3.54 -15.15
N GLU A 210 9.28 -3.49 -15.56
CA GLU A 210 8.76 -2.41 -16.41
C GLU A 210 8.75 -1.07 -15.64
N VAL A 211 8.30 -1.04 -14.39
CA VAL A 211 8.33 0.16 -13.54
C VAL A 211 9.78 0.66 -13.40
N LYS A 212 10.73 -0.21 -13.08
CA LYS A 212 12.15 0.14 -12.94
C LYS A 212 12.78 0.62 -14.26
N LYS A 213 12.41 0.03 -15.37
CA LYS A 213 12.84 0.48 -16.70
C LYS A 213 12.40 1.93 -16.93
N VAL A 214 11.12 2.26 -16.68
CA VAL A 214 10.61 3.62 -16.83
C VAL A 214 11.32 4.59 -15.88
N VAL A 215 11.54 4.20 -14.62
CA VAL A 215 12.28 5.02 -13.64
C VAL A 215 13.70 5.30 -14.12
N LYS A 216 14.42 4.29 -14.61
CA LYS A 216 15.78 4.46 -15.16
C LYS A 216 15.82 5.42 -16.34
N GLU A 217 14.81 5.37 -17.21
CA GLU A 217 14.74 6.20 -18.42
C GLU A 217 14.33 7.65 -18.14
N LYS A 218 13.45 7.89 -17.12
CA LYS A 218 12.73 9.15 -16.94
C LYS A 218 13.11 9.92 -15.67
N ALA A 219 13.54 9.26 -14.59
CA ALA A 219 13.77 9.89 -13.29
C ALA A 219 15.20 9.66 -12.74
N GLY A 220 15.91 8.66 -13.21
CA GLY A 220 17.21 8.27 -12.65
C GLY A 220 17.09 7.52 -11.31
N ASN A 221 18.20 7.45 -10.55
CA ASN A 221 18.33 6.55 -9.40
C ASN A 221 17.67 7.06 -8.10
N ASP A 222 17.13 8.27 -8.09
CA ASP A 222 16.59 8.89 -6.86
C ASP A 222 15.10 8.63 -6.67
N PHE A 223 14.39 8.15 -7.70
CA PHE A 223 12.98 7.82 -7.61
C PHE A 223 12.75 6.50 -6.86
N ILE A 224 11.84 6.54 -5.88
CA ILE A 224 11.53 5.41 -5.00
C ILE A 224 10.64 4.40 -5.73
N VAL A 225 10.99 3.11 -5.65
CA VAL A 225 10.13 2.01 -6.09
C VAL A 225 9.95 1.04 -4.93
N GLY A 226 8.78 1.04 -4.33
CA GLY A 226 8.39 0.11 -3.27
C GLY A 226 7.51 -1.03 -3.79
N TYR A 227 7.45 -2.13 -3.05
CA TYR A 227 6.54 -3.24 -3.31
C TYR A 227 5.81 -3.66 -2.03
N ARG A 228 4.46 -3.68 -2.07
CA ARG A 228 3.63 -4.14 -0.96
C ARG A 228 3.13 -5.56 -1.20
N PHE A 229 3.17 -6.41 -0.18
CA PHE A 229 2.77 -7.81 -0.25
C PHE A 229 1.97 -8.24 0.98
N SER A 230 1.10 -9.26 0.81
CA SER A 230 0.46 -10.00 1.90
C SER A 230 1.23 -11.29 2.18
N PRO A 231 1.57 -11.61 3.44
CA PRO A 231 2.40 -12.78 3.73
C PRO A 231 1.73 -14.12 3.51
N GLU A 232 0.41 -14.20 3.69
CA GLU A 232 -0.36 -15.44 3.61
C GLU A 232 -1.78 -15.17 3.11
N GLU A 233 -2.45 -16.22 2.64
CA GLU A 233 -3.88 -16.29 2.36
C GLU A 233 -4.52 -17.40 3.18
N ILE A 234 -5.81 -17.28 3.51
CA ILE A 234 -6.56 -18.30 4.24
C ILE A 234 -7.09 -19.42 3.32
N GLU A 235 -7.20 -19.15 2.03
CA GLU A 235 -7.68 -20.06 1.01
C GLU A 235 -6.81 -21.33 0.92
N ASN A 236 -7.41 -22.45 0.49
CA ASN A 236 -6.69 -23.71 0.27
C ASN A 236 -7.03 -24.31 -1.11
N PRO A 237 -6.06 -24.42 -2.07
CA PRO A 237 -4.68 -23.92 -1.91
C PRO A 237 -4.65 -22.39 -1.80
N GLY A 238 -3.62 -21.83 -1.18
CA GLY A 238 -3.42 -20.41 -1.00
C GLY A 238 -1.95 -20.12 -0.77
N ILE A 239 -1.58 -18.84 -0.74
CA ILE A 239 -0.22 -18.40 -0.46
C ILE A 239 0.16 -18.83 0.96
N THR A 240 1.25 -19.57 1.09
CA THR A 240 1.87 -19.92 2.37
C THR A 240 2.97 -18.94 2.74
N LEU A 241 3.39 -18.97 4.01
CA LEU A 241 4.52 -18.14 4.43
C LEU A 241 5.82 -18.56 3.72
N GLU A 242 6.01 -19.85 3.44
CA GLU A 242 7.15 -20.37 2.69
C GLU A 242 7.17 -19.84 1.24
N ASP A 243 6.01 -19.80 0.56
CA ASP A 243 5.88 -19.18 -0.76
C ASP A 243 6.33 -17.72 -0.70
N THR A 244 5.84 -16.98 0.30
CA THR A 244 6.16 -15.56 0.48
C THR A 244 7.63 -15.33 0.83
N LEU A 245 8.22 -16.12 1.72
CA LEU A 245 9.65 -16.00 2.05
C LEU A 245 10.53 -16.28 0.82
N SER A 246 10.15 -17.26 -0.01
CA SER A 246 10.83 -17.52 -1.28
C SER A 246 10.72 -16.32 -2.26
N PHE A 247 9.55 -15.66 -2.30
CA PHE A 247 9.35 -14.48 -3.12
C PHE A 247 10.11 -13.26 -2.58
N ILE A 248 10.14 -13.06 -1.25
CA ILE A 248 10.92 -12.00 -0.59
C ILE A 248 12.41 -12.15 -0.89
N ASP A 249 12.92 -13.37 -0.92
CA ASP A 249 14.31 -13.62 -1.31
C ASP A 249 14.62 -13.05 -2.70
N VAL A 250 13.77 -13.37 -3.67
CA VAL A 250 13.88 -12.83 -5.04
C VAL A 250 13.71 -11.30 -5.05
N LEU A 251 12.69 -10.76 -4.36
CA LEU A 251 12.42 -9.33 -4.31
C LEU A 251 13.58 -8.53 -3.70
N SER A 252 14.25 -9.08 -2.69
CA SER A 252 15.35 -8.43 -1.99
C SER A 252 16.55 -8.11 -2.90
N ASP A 253 16.69 -8.85 -4.01
CA ASP A 253 17.75 -8.66 -5.00
C ASP A 253 17.29 -7.85 -6.23
N LYS A 254 16.04 -7.38 -6.24
CA LYS A 254 15.50 -6.59 -7.37
C LYS A 254 15.84 -5.10 -7.31
N GLY A 255 16.60 -4.65 -6.31
CA GLY A 255 16.96 -3.23 -6.14
C GLY A 255 15.73 -2.34 -5.92
N LEU A 256 14.77 -2.84 -5.17
CA LEU A 256 13.64 -2.06 -4.66
C LEU A 256 14.11 -1.14 -3.54
N SER A 257 13.46 0.01 -3.37
CA SER A 257 13.76 0.96 -2.30
C SER A 257 13.29 0.47 -0.94
N TYR A 258 12.19 -0.29 -0.92
CA TYR A 258 11.65 -0.94 0.27
C TYR A 258 10.67 -2.07 -0.09
N LEU A 259 10.47 -2.96 0.85
CA LEU A 259 9.33 -3.88 0.92
C LEU A 259 8.35 -3.41 1.99
N HIS A 260 7.04 -3.58 1.76
CA HIS A 260 5.98 -3.18 2.69
C HIS A 260 5.09 -4.37 3.01
N ALA A 261 5.21 -4.93 4.20
CA ALA A 261 4.36 -6.03 4.64
C ALA A 261 2.94 -5.52 4.94
N SER A 262 1.91 -6.23 4.47
CA SER A 262 0.51 -5.90 4.79
C SER A 262 0.02 -6.85 5.88
N LEU A 263 0.00 -6.38 7.13
CA LEU A 263 -0.39 -7.11 8.33
C LEU A 263 -1.54 -6.39 9.04
N SER A 264 -2.42 -7.14 9.68
CA SER A 264 -3.48 -6.58 10.55
C SER A 264 -2.98 -6.25 11.95
N ASP A 265 -2.01 -7.03 12.44
CA ASP A 265 -1.29 -6.79 13.69
C ASP A 265 0.21 -7.03 13.45
N PHE A 266 1.06 -6.13 13.95
CA PHE A 266 2.52 -6.19 13.74
C PHE A 266 3.12 -7.47 14.31
N TRP A 267 2.58 -7.95 15.43
CA TRP A 267 3.08 -9.12 16.15
C TRP A 267 2.35 -10.42 15.81
N GLN A 268 1.49 -10.41 14.79
CA GLN A 268 0.73 -11.61 14.41
C GLN A 268 1.65 -12.75 13.96
N GLY A 269 1.34 -13.97 14.43
CA GLY A 269 1.85 -15.22 13.90
C GLY A 269 1.13 -15.63 12.62
N SER A 270 1.37 -16.86 12.15
CA SER A 270 0.71 -17.40 10.96
C SER A 270 -0.82 -17.45 11.12
N MET A 271 -1.55 -17.01 10.09
CA MET A 271 -3.01 -17.17 10.04
C MET A 271 -3.42 -18.58 9.60
N ARG A 272 -2.52 -19.32 8.94
CA ARG A 272 -2.74 -20.68 8.44
C ARG A 272 -2.37 -21.75 9.48
N ASP A 273 -1.29 -21.54 10.25
CA ASP A 273 -0.84 -22.42 11.31
C ASP A 273 -0.82 -21.67 12.65
N LYS A 274 -1.90 -21.82 13.40
CA LYS A 274 -2.07 -21.15 14.70
C LYS A 274 -1.12 -21.66 15.79
N SER A 275 -0.42 -22.77 15.57
CA SER A 275 0.64 -23.23 16.48
C SER A 275 1.93 -22.44 16.30
N ASN A 276 2.11 -21.80 15.12
CA ASN A 276 3.23 -20.95 14.80
C ASN A 276 2.97 -19.51 15.26
N VAL A 277 3.30 -19.24 16.51
CA VAL A 277 3.09 -17.95 17.19
C VAL A 277 4.22 -16.95 16.98
N GLU A 278 5.33 -17.37 16.37
CA GLU A 278 6.42 -16.43 16.05
C GLU A 278 5.93 -15.35 15.10
N PRO A 279 6.17 -14.04 15.40
CA PRO A 279 5.72 -12.96 14.53
C PRO A 279 6.22 -13.13 13.10
N ILE A 280 5.32 -13.02 12.14
CA ILE A 280 5.63 -13.10 10.70
C ILE A 280 6.70 -12.07 10.31
N ILE A 281 6.63 -10.87 10.90
CA ILE A 281 7.60 -9.80 10.63
C ILE A 281 9.04 -10.22 10.94
N THR A 282 9.26 -11.00 12.00
CA THR A 282 10.59 -11.52 12.38
C THR A 282 11.14 -12.46 11.29
N LYS A 283 10.29 -13.35 10.76
CA LYS A 283 10.69 -14.26 9.68
C LYS A 283 11.02 -13.52 8.39
N ILE A 284 10.24 -12.48 8.08
CA ILE A 284 10.48 -11.60 6.92
C ILE A 284 11.83 -10.88 7.08
N LEU A 285 12.10 -10.29 8.24
CA LEU A 285 13.38 -9.62 8.52
C LEU A 285 14.57 -10.57 8.38
N ASN A 286 14.42 -11.79 8.91
CA ASN A 286 15.44 -12.83 8.77
C ASN A 286 15.67 -13.21 7.29
N GLN A 287 14.63 -13.30 6.48
CA GLN A 287 14.76 -13.62 5.05
C GLN A 287 15.41 -12.48 4.26
N ILE A 288 15.07 -11.24 4.56
CA ILE A 288 15.64 -10.05 3.91
C ILE A 288 17.14 -9.92 4.17
N HIS A 289 17.63 -10.26 5.37
CA HIS A 289 19.03 -10.12 5.78
C HIS A 289 19.61 -8.71 5.53
N GLY A 290 18.81 -7.66 5.70
CA GLY A 290 19.25 -6.27 5.51
C GLY A 290 19.50 -5.86 4.05
N ARG A 291 19.12 -6.68 3.04
CA ARG A 291 19.29 -6.37 1.61
C ARG A 291 18.38 -5.25 1.11
N VAL A 292 17.24 -5.07 1.75
CA VAL A 292 16.24 -4.06 1.40
C VAL A 292 15.52 -3.58 2.67
N PRO A 293 15.23 -2.27 2.82
CA PRO A 293 14.45 -1.76 3.93
C PRO A 293 13.05 -2.39 4.01
N LEU A 294 12.55 -2.62 5.24
CA LEU A 294 11.20 -3.13 5.47
C LEU A 294 10.32 -2.07 6.15
N ILE A 295 9.15 -1.81 5.59
CA ILE A 295 8.07 -1.08 6.24
C ILE A 295 7.17 -2.10 6.95
N GLY A 296 7.08 -2.02 8.27
CA GLY A 296 6.15 -2.78 9.09
C GLY A 296 4.82 -2.04 9.27
N VAL A 297 3.72 -2.77 9.46
CA VAL A 297 2.39 -2.23 9.70
C VAL A 297 1.59 -3.19 10.58
N GLY A 298 0.59 -2.67 11.27
CA GLY A 298 -0.42 -3.47 11.97
C GLY A 298 -0.65 -3.05 13.41
N SER A 299 -1.80 -2.43 13.68
CA SER A 299 -2.29 -2.11 15.03
C SER A 299 -1.30 -1.36 15.94
N ILE A 300 -0.50 -0.45 15.37
CA ILE A 300 0.38 0.47 16.10
C ILE A 300 -0.41 1.73 16.43
N TYR A 301 -0.58 2.02 17.72
CA TYR A 301 -1.37 3.17 18.21
C TYR A 301 -0.52 4.15 19.00
N THR A 302 0.31 3.68 19.92
CA THR A 302 1.09 4.51 20.83
C THR A 302 2.55 4.67 20.40
N ALA A 303 3.23 5.67 20.94
CA ALA A 303 4.68 5.84 20.73
C ALA A 303 5.48 4.65 21.27
N ASP A 304 5.07 4.06 22.39
CA ASP A 304 5.73 2.88 22.95
C ASP A 304 5.58 1.63 22.05
N ASP A 305 4.40 1.45 21.39
CA ASP A 305 4.20 0.38 20.41
C ASP A 305 5.11 0.57 19.19
N ALA A 306 5.21 1.82 18.71
CA ALA A 306 6.05 2.18 17.58
C ALA A 306 7.54 1.94 17.88
N ILE A 307 8.02 2.32 19.08
CA ILE A 307 9.40 2.07 19.50
C ILE A 307 9.68 0.56 19.55
N LYS A 308 8.80 -0.23 20.15
CA LYS A 308 8.95 -1.70 20.21
C LYS A 308 9.01 -2.31 18.80
N ALA A 309 8.19 -1.83 17.88
CA ALA A 309 8.20 -2.31 16.51
C ALA A 309 9.48 -1.93 15.75
N LEU A 310 10.01 -0.70 15.95
CA LEU A 310 11.33 -0.30 15.41
C LEU A 310 12.47 -1.10 16.05
N ASP A 311 12.35 -1.47 17.34
CA ASP A 311 13.33 -2.32 18.03
C ASP A 311 13.36 -3.75 17.48
N ALA A 312 12.29 -4.22 16.84
CA ALA A 312 12.27 -5.50 16.13
C ALA A 312 13.13 -5.51 14.85
N GLY A 313 13.53 -4.33 14.33
CA GLY A 313 14.47 -4.22 13.22
C GLY A 313 13.87 -3.70 11.91
N VAL A 314 12.61 -3.27 11.87
CA VAL A 314 12.06 -2.60 10.68
C VAL A 314 12.62 -1.18 10.58
N GLU A 315 12.86 -0.71 9.36
CA GLU A 315 13.37 0.66 9.12
C GLU A 315 12.28 1.70 9.21
N PHE A 316 11.05 1.35 8.83
CA PHE A 316 9.90 2.24 8.81
C PHE A 316 8.67 1.57 9.40
N LEU A 317 7.76 2.39 9.94
CA LEU A 317 6.47 1.97 10.46
C LEU A 317 5.33 2.69 9.76
N SER A 318 4.41 1.93 9.22
CA SER A 318 3.23 2.45 8.54
C SER A 318 2.04 2.49 9.51
N LEU A 319 1.47 3.68 9.71
CA LEU A 319 0.28 3.90 10.52
C LEU A 319 -0.93 4.06 9.60
N GLY A 320 -1.93 3.19 9.77
CA GLY A 320 -3.19 3.24 9.03
C GLY A 320 -4.28 3.94 9.83
N ARG A 321 -5.04 3.19 10.61
CA ARG A 321 -6.15 3.72 11.41
C ARG A 321 -5.70 4.83 12.35
N GLU A 322 -4.53 4.69 12.94
CA GLU A 322 -4.04 5.65 13.92
C GLU A 322 -3.79 7.02 13.31
N ILE A 323 -3.17 7.13 12.13
CA ILE A 323 -2.92 8.43 11.49
C ILE A 323 -4.22 9.08 10.98
N ILE A 324 -5.31 8.31 10.82
CA ILE A 324 -6.65 8.84 10.55
C ILE A 324 -7.23 9.48 11.80
N MET A 325 -7.06 8.83 12.96
CA MET A 325 -7.55 9.31 14.25
C MET A 325 -6.70 10.47 14.82
N GLU A 326 -5.39 10.40 14.61
CA GLU A 326 -4.44 11.38 15.13
C GLU A 326 -3.48 11.87 14.02
N PRO A 327 -3.87 12.86 13.21
CA PRO A 327 -3.01 13.44 12.19
C PRO A 327 -1.70 14.04 12.74
N ASP A 328 -1.73 14.57 13.96
CA ASP A 328 -0.61 15.22 14.62
C ASP A 328 0.25 14.23 15.45
N TRP A 329 0.17 12.93 15.16
CA TRP A 329 0.81 11.87 15.94
C TRP A 329 2.29 12.15 16.22
N MET A 330 3.10 12.36 15.16
CA MET A 330 4.52 12.66 15.31
C MET A 330 4.77 14.03 15.94
N THR A 331 3.96 15.03 15.64
CA THR A 331 4.06 16.35 16.28
C THR A 331 3.92 16.26 17.80
N LYS A 332 2.97 15.43 18.27
CA LYS A 332 2.83 15.16 19.73
C LYS A 332 4.03 14.43 20.30
N VAL A 333 4.62 13.48 19.57
CA VAL A 333 5.85 12.79 19.97
C VAL A 333 7.02 13.79 20.10
N GLU A 334 7.21 14.65 19.10
CA GLU A 334 8.25 15.70 19.06
C GLU A 334 8.11 16.69 20.21
N MET A 335 6.87 17.03 20.60
CA MET A 335 6.59 17.92 21.73
C MET A 335 6.66 17.23 23.11
N GLY A 336 6.96 15.94 23.19
CA GLY A 336 6.95 15.17 24.45
C GLY A 336 5.54 14.89 24.98
N LYS A 337 4.50 14.99 24.15
CA LYS A 337 3.08 14.82 24.47
C LYS A 337 2.51 13.48 24.02
N SER A 338 3.33 12.44 24.00
CA SER A 338 2.90 11.10 23.53
C SER A 338 1.69 10.54 24.29
N SER A 339 1.49 10.95 25.56
CA SER A 339 0.31 10.57 26.33
C SER A 339 -1.00 11.25 25.90
N GLU A 340 -0.93 12.29 25.05
CA GLU A 340 -2.07 13.01 24.49
C GLU A 340 -2.46 12.47 23.10
N ILE A 341 -1.77 11.46 22.59
CA ILE A 341 -2.11 10.81 21.31
C ILE A 341 -3.51 10.19 21.43
N ARG A 342 -4.38 10.55 20.49
CA ARG A 342 -5.74 10.05 20.42
C ARG A 342 -5.75 8.63 19.85
N THR A 343 -6.37 7.67 20.51
CA THR A 343 -6.50 6.28 20.07
C THR A 343 -7.96 5.87 19.81
N ASN A 344 -8.87 6.84 19.74
CA ASN A 344 -10.28 6.62 19.42
C ASN A 344 -10.87 7.80 18.66
N LEU A 345 -12.02 7.60 18.00
CA LEU A 345 -12.79 8.63 17.30
C LEU A 345 -14.08 8.97 18.05
N LYS A 346 -14.40 10.26 18.13
CA LYS A 346 -15.74 10.75 18.48
C LYS A 346 -16.54 11.01 17.22
N LYS A 347 -17.88 10.85 17.31
CA LYS A 347 -18.78 11.13 16.18
C LYS A 347 -18.68 12.57 15.67
N SER A 348 -18.23 13.52 16.51
CA SER A 348 -18.01 14.93 16.18
C SER A 348 -16.68 15.24 15.49
N ASP A 349 -15.75 14.29 15.40
CA ASP A 349 -14.35 14.56 14.99
C ASP A 349 -14.14 14.71 13.49
N ARG A 350 -15.13 14.35 12.65
CA ARG A 350 -14.98 14.32 11.18
C ARG A 350 -14.35 15.59 10.61
N GLU A 351 -14.96 16.74 10.89
CA GLU A 351 -14.51 18.03 10.34
C GLU A 351 -13.15 18.47 10.90
N LEU A 352 -12.93 18.25 12.20
CA LEU A 352 -11.66 18.54 12.87
C LEU A 352 -10.51 17.76 12.23
N LEU A 353 -10.74 16.49 11.94
CA LEU A 353 -9.73 15.58 11.39
C LEU A 353 -9.67 15.58 9.86
N LYS A 354 -10.49 16.41 9.21
CA LYS A 354 -10.58 16.45 7.74
C LYS A 354 -10.80 15.07 7.11
N ILE A 355 -11.65 14.25 7.74
CA ILE A 355 -12.02 12.94 7.20
C ILE A 355 -13.09 13.15 6.13
N PRO A 356 -12.84 12.75 4.85
CA PRO A 356 -13.84 12.85 3.81
C PRO A 356 -15.12 12.09 4.15
N GLU A 357 -16.26 12.59 3.70
CA GLU A 357 -17.56 12.00 4.04
C GLU A 357 -17.70 10.52 3.63
N PRO A 358 -17.29 10.10 2.42
CA PRO A 358 -17.37 8.68 2.06
C PRO A 358 -16.54 7.76 2.97
N LEU A 359 -15.31 8.18 3.33
CA LEU A 359 -14.50 7.43 4.30
C LEU A 359 -15.15 7.43 5.68
N TRP A 360 -15.67 8.57 6.12
CA TRP A 360 -16.37 8.66 7.40
C TRP A 360 -17.57 7.70 7.48
N ASN A 361 -18.38 7.67 6.41
CA ASN A 361 -19.52 6.76 6.33
C ASN A 361 -19.06 5.29 6.37
N ALA A 362 -17.95 4.94 5.68
CA ALA A 362 -17.38 3.60 5.75
C ALA A 362 -16.93 3.25 7.18
N ILE A 363 -16.28 4.19 7.89
CA ILE A 363 -15.85 4.01 9.28
C ILE A 363 -17.06 3.77 10.20
N MET A 364 -18.10 4.60 10.08
CA MET A 364 -19.28 4.51 10.96
C MET A 364 -20.12 3.25 10.70
N ASN A 365 -20.15 2.76 9.46
CA ASN A 365 -20.94 1.60 9.06
C ASN A 365 -20.20 0.25 9.19
N THR A 366 -18.89 0.26 9.51
CA THR A 366 -18.10 -0.97 9.69
C THR A 366 -17.79 -1.19 11.15
N GLN A 367 -18.63 -2.00 11.81
CA GLN A 367 -18.48 -2.31 13.22
C GLN A 367 -17.08 -2.89 13.53
N GLY A 368 -16.42 -2.34 14.56
CA GLY A 368 -15.12 -2.83 15.04
C GLY A 368 -13.93 -2.42 14.18
N TRP A 369 -14.13 -1.68 13.09
CA TRP A 369 -12.99 -1.20 12.26
C TRP A 369 -12.20 -0.11 12.97
N PHE A 370 -12.89 0.87 13.57
CA PHE A 370 -12.27 1.90 14.39
C PHE A 370 -12.83 1.86 15.83
N PRO A 371 -12.05 2.22 16.85
CA PRO A 371 -12.54 2.42 18.22
C PRO A 371 -13.33 3.73 18.29
N ILE A 372 -14.66 3.65 18.26
CA ILE A 372 -15.56 4.81 18.29
C ILE A 372 -16.09 4.99 19.71
N VAL A 373 -16.05 6.24 20.20
CA VAL A 373 -16.63 6.66 21.48
C VAL A 373 -17.70 7.73 21.26
N GLU A 374 -18.59 7.91 22.25
CA GLU A 374 -19.67 8.90 22.18
C GLU A 374 -19.19 10.35 22.25
#